data_5563e82286aee1bece104a6f591bf579
#
_entry.id   5563e82286aee1bece104a6f591bf579
#
_cell.length_a   1.000
_cell.length_b   1.000
_cell.length_c   1.000
_cell.angle_alpha   90.00
_cell.angle_beta   90.00
_cell.angle_gamma   90.00
#
_symmetry.space_group_name_H-M   'P 1'
#
loop_
_entity.id
_entity.type
_entity.pdbx_description
1 polymer ?
#
loop_
_entity_poly.entity_id
_entity_poly.type
_entity_poly.pdbx_seq_one_letter_code
_entity_poly.pdbx_strand_id
1 'polypeptide(L)'
;LKNLNQSLYYNIFTLAKDKIFFDKQKYIDEAMKYINTDLICYWEQKPEDLYTLQIENWSKQLKKLKKEELKFDYTFNILPIEQNKSSIELLKNKLIKLDDMILACLLILTKTTSSLLLSYLFTTNRIKPIDLYKNTYLHEIWQSNKWGIVEEEKEKRESDLLIFKKIFKLIKISYEQQK
;
A
#
# COMPACT_ATOMS: atom_id res chain seq x y z
N LEU A 1 7.54 -16.00 -17.06
CA LEU A 1 7.52 -14.52 -16.91
C LEU A 1 6.50 -13.83 -17.83
N LYS A 2 6.34 -14.24 -19.13
CA LYS A 2 5.31 -13.67 -20.03
C LYS A 2 3.88 -13.89 -19.52
N ASN A 3 3.54 -15.07 -19.01
CA ASN A 3 2.20 -15.39 -18.51
C ASN A 3 1.80 -14.59 -17.23
N LEU A 4 2.75 -14.31 -16.34
CA LEU A 4 2.51 -13.49 -15.15
C LEU A 4 2.19 -12.03 -15.50
N ASN A 5 2.78 -11.50 -16.56
CA ASN A 5 2.54 -10.12 -17.00
C ASN A 5 1.13 -9.95 -17.59
N GLN A 6 0.72 -10.88 -18.46
CA GLN A 6 -0.64 -10.86 -19.02
C GLN A 6 -1.68 -11.02 -17.92
N SER A 7 -1.45 -11.90 -16.94
CA SER A 7 -2.35 -12.09 -15.80
C SER A 7 -2.52 -10.84 -14.94
N LEU A 8 -1.44 -10.11 -14.58
CA LEU A 8 -1.54 -8.91 -13.75
C LEU A 8 -2.36 -7.79 -14.42
N TYR A 9 -1.99 -7.42 -15.64
CA TYR A 9 -2.70 -6.34 -16.35
C TYR A 9 -4.13 -6.72 -16.69
N TYR A 10 -4.37 -7.97 -17.06
CA TYR A 10 -5.71 -8.48 -17.27
C TYR A 10 -6.56 -8.39 -15.99
N ASN A 11 -6.01 -8.80 -14.84
CA ASN A 11 -6.71 -8.72 -13.56
C ASN A 11 -7.03 -7.27 -13.17
N ILE A 12 -6.09 -6.34 -13.37
CA ILE A 12 -6.33 -4.91 -13.11
C ILE A 12 -7.44 -4.39 -14.01
N PHE A 13 -7.37 -4.69 -15.32
CA PHE A 13 -8.35 -4.24 -16.29
C PHE A 13 -9.75 -4.78 -15.99
N THR A 14 -9.86 -6.09 -15.75
CA THR A 14 -11.12 -6.76 -15.39
C THR A 14 -11.70 -6.20 -14.09
N LEU A 15 -10.86 -5.99 -13.08
CA LEU A 15 -11.30 -5.38 -11.83
C LEU A 15 -11.85 -3.96 -12.05
N ALA A 16 -11.17 -3.16 -12.88
CA ALA A 16 -11.61 -1.78 -13.17
C ALA A 16 -12.90 -1.75 -13.99
N LYS A 17 -12.97 -2.50 -15.10
CA LYS A 17 -14.05 -2.38 -16.10
C LYS A 17 -15.28 -3.23 -15.78
N ASP A 18 -15.06 -4.44 -15.25
CA ASP A 18 -16.15 -5.39 -15.04
C ASP A 18 -16.69 -5.37 -13.60
N LYS A 19 -16.01 -4.65 -12.69
CA LYS A 19 -16.38 -4.63 -11.27
C LYS A 19 -16.48 -3.21 -10.70
N ILE A 20 -15.38 -2.46 -10.66
CA ILE A 20 -15.36 -1.11 -10.05
C ILE A 20 -16.28 -0.14 -10.81
N PHE A 21 -16.28 -0.21 -12.13
CA PHE A 21 -17.16 0.63 -12.97
C PHE A 21 -18.64 0.50 -12.57
N PHE A 22 -19.11 -0.68 -12.18
CA PHE A 22 -20.50 -0.91 -11.79
C PHE A 22 -20.81 -0.60 -10.32
N ASP A 23 -19.84 -0.76 -9.42
CA ASP A 23 -20.04 -0.53 -7.99
C ASP A 23 -18.74 -0.09 -7.31
N LYS A 24 -18.32 1.11 -7.63
CA LYS A 24 -17.09 1.71 -7.10
C LYS A 24 -17.09 1.81 -5.58
N GLN A 25 -18.25 2.14 -4.99
CA GLN A 25 -18.38 2.32 -3.56
C GLN A 25 -18.04 1.06 -2.78
N LYS A 26 -18.51 -0.10 -3.22
CA LYS A 26 -18.20 -1.40 -2.64
C LYS A 26 -16.68 -1.63 -2.54
N TYR A 27 -15.94 -1.31 -3.59
CA TYR A 27 -14.49 -1.53 -3.64
C TYR A 27 -13.72 -0.52 -2.80
N ILE A 28 -14.21 0.70 -2.67
CA ILE A 28 -13.68 1.67 -1.71
C ILE A 28 -13.91 1.16 -0.27
N ASP A 29 -15.09 0.68 0.04
CA ASP A 29 -15.39 0.14 1.37
C ASP A 29 -14.56 -1.12 1.69
N GLU A 30 -14.23 -1.95 0.68
CA GLU A 30 -13.27 -3.06 0.84
C GLU A 30 -11.86 -2.56 1.19
N ALA A 31 -11.37 -1.53 0.53
CA ALA A 31 -10.08 -0.93 0.85
C ALA A 31 -10.09 -0.31 2.26
N MET A 32 -11.15 0.38 2.62
CA MET A 32 -11.28 1.05 3.92
C MET A 32 -11.28 0.09 5.12
N LYS A 33 -11.55 -1.20 4.93
CA LYS A 33 -11.45 -2.21 6.00
C LYS A 33 -10.04 -2.33 6.59
N TYR A 34 -9.02 -1.96 5.83
CA TYR A 34 -7.62 -2.00 6.27
C TYR A 34 -7.25 -0.83 7.20
N ILE A 35 -8.06 0.24 7.27
CA ILE A 35 -7.64 1.49 7.91
C ILE A 35 -7.30 1.36 9.40
N ASN A 36 -8.05 0.52 10.13
CA ASN A 36 -7.84 0.30 11.56
C ASN A 36 -6.81 -0.81 11.86
N THR A 37 -6.31 -1.49 10.84
CA THR A 37 -5.30 -2.56 10.93
C THR A 37 -4.18 -2.35 9.91
N ASP A 38 -3.97 -1.11 9.47
CA ASP A 38 -2.98 -0.77 8.46
C ASP A 38 -1.56 -1.04 8.95
N LEU A 39 -0.76 -1.73 8.14
CA LEU A 39 0.59 -2.18 8.48
C LEU A 39 1.44 -1.08 9.13
N ILE A 40 1.45 0.13 8.57
CA ILE A 40 2.32 1.21 9.06
C ILE A 40 1.81 1.91 10.32
N CYS A 41 0.68 1.45 10.87
CA CYS A 41 0.11 1.95 12.13
C CYS A 41 0.38 1.01 13.34
N TYR A 42 1.06 -0.13 13.14
CA TYR A 42 1.38 -1.08 14.20
C TYR A 42 2.90 -1.20 14.37
N TRP A 43 3.39 -0.67 15.46
CA TRP A 43 4.82 -0.55 15.71
C TRP A 43 5.28 -1.44 16.87
N GLU A 44 6.50 -1.94 16.77
CA GLU A 44 7.15 -2.69 17.84
C GLU A 44 8.07 -1.76 18.63
N GLN A 45 7.98 -1.78 19.97
CA GLN A 45 8.91 -1.02 20.82
C GLN A 45 10.26 -1.70 20.95
N LYS A 46 10.29 -3.02 20.82
CA LYS A 46 11.48 -3.85 20.92
C LYS A 46 11.50 -4.90 19.81
N PRO A 47 12.71 -5.26 19.35
CA PRO A 47 14.00 -4.69 19.76
C PRO A 47 14.21 -3.27 19.23
N GLU A 48 15.09 -2.51 19.87
CA GLU A 48 15.29 -1.07 19.61
C GLU A 48 15.72 -0.75 18.18
N ASP A 49 16.50 -1.62 17.56
CA ASP A 49 16.93 -1.46 16.16
C ASP A 49 15.76 -1.62 15.16
N LEU A 50 14.79 -2.50 15.44
CA LEU A 50 13.55 -2.58 14.65
C LEU A 50 12.71 -1.32 14.84
N TYR A 51 12.53 -0.85 16.06
CA TYR A 51 11.81 0.40 16.35
C TYR A 51 12.44 1.60 15.62
N THR A 52 13.75 1.70 15.61
CA THR A 52 14.50 2.73 14.88
C THR A 52 14.19 2.68 13.38
N LEU A 53 14.17 1.49 12.77
CA LEU A 53 13.82 1.31 11.37
C LEU A 53 12.38 1.73 11.07
N GLN A 54 11.43 1.44 11.97
CA GLN A 54 10.03 1.88 11.83
C GLN A 54 9.94 3.42 11.88
N ILE A 55 10.64 4.07 12.81
CA ILE A 55 10.72 5.53 12.86
C ILE A 55 11.28 6.09 11.56
N GLU A 56 12.38 5.55 11.07
CA GLU A 56 13.05 6.04 9.88
C GLU A 56 12.23 5.86 8.59
N ASN A 57 11.38 4.86 8.52
CA ASN A 57 10.63 4.51 7.33
C ASN A 57 9.15 4.90 7.45
N TRP A 58 8.42 4.33 8.40
CA TRP A 58 6.96 4.49 8.49
C TRP A 58 6.54 5.89 8.95
N SER A 59 7.30 6.53 9.89
CA SER A 59 6.99 7.91 10.27
C SER A 59 7.10 8.89 9.09
N LYS A 60 8.00 8.63 8.15
CA LYS A 60 8.11 9.44 6.92
C LYS A 60 6.85 9.33 6.07
N GLN A 61 6.25 8.14 6.00
CA GLN A 61 5.02 7.94 5.23
C GLN A 61 3.82 8.60 5.91
N LEU A 62 3.68 8.44 7.23
CA LEU A 62 2.66 9.15 8.01
C LEU A 62 2.80 10.68 7.90
N LYS A 63 4.03 11.21 7.88
CA LYS A 63 4.29 12.64 7.64
C LYS A 63 3.87 13.09 6.22
N LYS A 64 4.02 12.25 5.20
CA LYS A 64 3.54 12.56 3.84
C LYS A 64 2.01 12.65 3.80
N LEU A 65 1.32 11.71 4.45
CA LEU A 65 -0.13 11.74 4.59
C LEU A 65 -0.61 12.98 5.34
N LYS A 66 0.06 13.34 6.44
CA LYS A 66 -0.26 14.53 7.21
C LYS A 66 -0.17 15.84 6.42
N LYS A 67 0.71 15.93 5.42
CA LYS A 67 0.78 17.06 4.49
C LYS A 67 -0.46 17.20 3.60
N GLU A 68 -1.25 16.15 3.48
CA GLU A 68 -2.52 16.12 2.76
C GLU A 68 -3.72 16.14 3.73
N GLU A 69 -3.51 16.57 4.98
CA GLU A 69 -4.50 16.62 6.07
C GLU A 69 -4.99 15.23 6.53
N LEU A 70 -4.36 14.16 6.06
CA LEU A 70 -4.63 12.79 6.44
C LEU A 70 -3.79 12.45 7.68
N LYS A 71 -4.40 12.54 8.87
CA LYS A 71 -3.74 12.28 10.15
C LYS A 71 -4.13 10.89 10.63
N PHE A 72 -3.16 9.99 10.62
CA PHE A 72 -3.29 8.63 11.13
C PHE A 72 -2.29 8.42 12.27
N ASP A 73 -2.77 7.75 13.32
CA ASP A 73 -1.99 7.43 14.49
C ASP A 73 -1.42 6.02 14.40
N TYR A 74 -0.37 5.74 15.16
CA TYR A 74 0.20 4.41 15.32
C TYR A 74 0.06 3.93 16.77
N THR A 75 0.14 2.63 16.96
CA THR A 75 0.02 1.98 18.27
C THR A 75 1.11 0.93 18.45
N PHE A 76 1.40 0.61 19.71
CA PHE A 76 2.20 -0.55 20.12
C PHE A 76 1.33 -1.71 20.62
N ASN A 77 0.01 -1.54 20.56
CA ASN A 77 -0.95 -2.55 20.99
C ASN A 77 -1.33 -3.47 19.83
N ILE A 78 -1.75 -4.69 20.15
CA ILE A 78 -2.22 -5.68 19.18
C ILE A 78 -3.67 -5.39 18.75
N LEU A 79 -4.45 -4.72 19.60
CA LEU A 79 -5.85 -4.41 19.31
C LEU A 79 -5.98 -3.35 18.21
N PRO A 80 -7.02 -3.45 17.37
CA PRO A 80 -7.28 -2.45 16.34
C PRO A 80 -7.35 -1.04 16.93
N ILE A 81 -6.64 -0.10 16.28
CA ILE A 81 -6.66 1.32 16.66
C ILE A 81 -7.84 2.02 15.96
N GLU A 82 -8.60 2.80 16.71
CA GLU A 82 -9.60 3.68 16.12
C GLU A 82 -8.89 4.92 15.53
N GLN A 83 -8.92 5.04 14.23
CA GLN A 83 -8.34 6.15 13.51
C GLN A 83 -9.25 7.39 13.51
N ASN A 84 -8.66 8.56 13.29
CA ASN A 84 -9.39 9.82 13.26
C ASN A 84 -10.48 9.83 12.18
N LYS A 85 -11.75 10.03 12.57
CA LYS A 85 -12.92 9.95 11.68
C LYS A 85 -12.84 10.94 10.51
N SER A 86 -12.37 12.17 10.76
CA SER A 86 -12.24 13.18 9.68
C SER A 86 -11.19 12.77 8.65
N SER A 87 -10.09 12.13 9.07
CA SER A 87 -9.07 11.60 8.16
C SER A 87 -9.60 10.39 7.36
N ILE A 88 -10.41 9.54 7.99
CA ILE A 88 -11.08 8.41 7.31
C ILE A 88 -12.00 8.94 6.20
N GLU A 89 -12.87 9.90 6.52
CA GLU A 89 -13.79 10.48 5.54
C GLU A 89 -13.04 11.22 4.42
N LEU A 90 -12.01 11.98 4.77
CA LEU A 90 -11.18 12.67 3.78
C LEU A 90 -10.49 11.69 2.85
N LEU A 91 -9.90 10.60 3.38
CA LEU A 91 -9.31 9.56 2.56
C LEU A 91 -10.35 8.91 1.64
N LYS A 92 -11.53 8.54 2.17
CA LYS A 92 -12.63 7.97 1.40
C LYS A 92 -13.02 8.90 0.23
N ASN A 93 -13.17 10.19 0.48
CA ASN A 93 -13.47 11.20 -0.55
C ASN A 93 -12.35 11.33 -1.60
N LYS A 94 -11.08 11.15 -1.21
CA LYS A 94 -9.96 11.12 -2.15
C LYS A 94 -10.00 9.85 -3.01
N LEU A 95 -10.35 8.68 -2.43
CA LEU A 95 -10.47 7.42 -3.17
C LEU A 95 -11.60 7.46 -4.20
N ILE A 96 -12.73 8.08 -3.89
CA ILE A 96 -13.86 8.26 -4.82
C ILE A 96 -13.42 8.99 -6.09
N LYS A 97 -12.52 9.94 -5.98
CA LYS A 97 -12.01 10.75 -7.10
C LYS A 97 -10.95 10.04 -7.95
N LEU A 98 -10.43 8.90 -7.53
CA LEU A 98 -9.48 8.14 -8.33
C LEU A 98 -10.17 7.57 -9.58
N ASP A 99 -9.43 7.52 -10.67
CA ASP A 99 -9.81 6.72 -11.84
C ASP A 99 -9.96 5.24 -11.48
N ASP A 100 -10.86 4.51 -12.16
CA ASP A 100 -11.16 3.12 -11.83
C ASP A 100 -9.95 2.19 -12.00
N MET A 101 -9.06 2.47 -12.98
CA MET A 101 -7.81 1.72 -13.15
C MET A 101 -6.86 1.98 -11.99
N ILE A 102 -6.76 3.23 -11.52
CA ILE A 102 -5.93 3.59 -10.37
C ILE A 102 -6.50 2.97 -9.09
N LEU A 103 -7.81 2.96 -8.92
CA LEU A 103 -8.47 2.30 -7.78
C LEU A 103 -8.26 0.78 -7.82
N ALA A 104 -8.31 0.14 -9.00
CA ALA A 104 -7.98 -1.28 -9.15
C ALA A 104 -6.54 -1.59 -8.74
N CYS A 105 -5.59 -0.74 -9.15
CA CYS A 105 -4.19 -0.84 -8.72
C CYS A 105 -4.07 -0.70 -7.19
N LEU A 106 -4.75 0.28 -6.60
CA LEU A 106 -4.75 0.50 -5.15
C LEU A 106 -5.26 -0.73 -4.40
N LEU A 107 -6.36 -1.34 -4.83
CA LEU A 107 -6.93 -2.53 -4.19
C LEU A 107 -5.98 -3.73 -4.21
N ILE A 108 -5.34 -3.98 -5.36
CA ILE A 108 -4.35 -5.06 -5.49
C ILE A 108 -3.18 -4.80 -4.55
N LEU A 109 -2.65 -3.58 -4.55
CA LEU A 109 -1.55 -3.18 -3.67
C LEU A 109 -1.93 -3.29 -2.20
N THR A 110 -3.12 -2.83 -1.81
CA THR A 110 -3.59 -2.90 -0.41
C THR A 110 -3.62 -4.34 0.09
N LYS A 111 -4.09 -5.28 -0.73
CA LYS A 111 -4.09 -6.72 -0.38
C LYS A 111 -2.67 -7.29 -0.27
N THR A 112 -1.77 -6.89 -1.17
CA THR A 112 -0.38 -7.38 -1.18
C THR A 112 0.44 -6.79 -0.03
N THR A 113 0.24 -5.51 0.28
CA THR A 113 1.05 -4.78 1.28
C THR A 113 0.44 -4.79 2.68
N SER A 114 -0.81 -5.24 2.83
CA SER A 114 -1.61 -5.08 4.07
C SER A 114 -1.68 -3.62 4.54
N SER A 115 -1.54 -2.66 3.60
CA SER A 115 -1.56 -1.22 3.91
C SER A 115 -2.31 -0.43 2.83
N LEU A 116 -3.45 0.12 3.20
CA LEU A 116 -4.18 1.09 2.39
C LEU A 116 -3.39 2.40 2.27
N LEU A 117 -2.73 2.82 3.35
CA LEU A 117 -2.00 4.08 3.41
C LEU A 117 -0.77 4.09 2.49
N LEU A 118 0.01 3.01 2.47
CA LEU A 118 1.12 2.85 1.53
C LEU A 118 0.63 2.78 0.08
N SER A 119 -0.45 2.04 -0.15
CA SER A 119 -1.04 1.89 -1.48
C SER A 119 -1.58 3.22 -2.02
N TYR A 120 -2.20 4.03 -1.16
CA TYR A 120 -2.63 5.39 -1.51
C TYR A 120 -1.44 6.29 -1.87
N LEU A 121 -0.40 6.33 -1.04
CA LEU A 121 0.81 7.11 -1.34
C LEU A 121 1.48 6.67 -2.64
N PHE A 122 1.45 5.38 -2.92
CA PHE A 122 2.03 4.83 -4.14
C PHE A 122 1.21 5.19 -5.39
N THR A 123 -0.10 4.98 -5.34
CA THR A 123 -1.00 5.26 -6.47
C THR A 123 -1.11 6.75 -6.78
N THR A 124 -0.91 7.62 -5.79
CA THR A 124 -0.81 9.07 -5.97
C THR A 124 0.61 9.56 -6.29
N ASN A 125 1.55 8.65 -6.62
CA ASN A 125 2.94 8.93 -7.02
C ASN A 125 3.77 9.66 -5.95
N ARG A 126 3.45 9.47 -4.65
CA ARG A 126 4.19 10.05 -3.50
C ARG A 126 5.35 9.19 -3.03
N ILE A 127 5.35 7.90 -3.39
CA ILE A 127 6.45 6.96 -3.11
C ILE A 127 6.76 6.14 -4.36
N LYS A 128 8.00 5.65 -4.43
CA LYS A 128 8.51 4.83 -5.54
C LYS A 128 8.36 3.34 -5.23
N PRO A 129 8.50 2.44 -6.24
CA PRO A 129 8.41 0.99 -6.01
C PRO A 129 9.35 0.46 -4.93
N ILE A 130 10.58 1.00 -4.85
CA ILE A 130 11.54 0.58 -3.84
C ILE A 130 11.15 1.05 -2.43
N ASP A 131 10.51 2.23 -2.32
CA ASP A 131 10.02 2.73 -1.04
C ASP A 131 8.82 1.89 -0.56
N LEU A 132 7.89 1.56 -1.48
CA LEU A 132 6.78 0.66 -1.17
C LEU A 132 7.31 -0.68 -0.66
N TYR A 133 8.25 -1.28 -1.40
CA TYR A 133 8.89 -2.55 -1.03
C TYR A 133 9.53 -2.51 0.36
N LYS A 134 10.36 -1.50 0.63
CA LYS A 134 11.06 -1.35 1.91
C LYS A 134 10.09 -1.16 3.09
N ASN A 135 9.00 -0.41 2.89
CA ASN A 135 8.02 -0.18 3.94
C ASN A 135 7.12 -1.41 4.17
N THR A 136 6.75 -2.12 3.11
CA THR A 136 5.93 -3.34 3.19
C THR A 136 6.67 -4.46 3.91
N TYR A 137 7.91 -4.70 3.54
CA TYR A 137 8.71 -5.82 4.02
C TYR A 137 9.75 -5.44 5.08
N LEU A 138 9.50 -4.35 5.82
CA LEU A 138 10.44 -3.83 6.82
C LEU A 138 10.81 -4.88 7.86
N HIS A 139 9.82 -5.57 8.42
CA HIS A 139 10.02 -6.60 9.44
C HIS A 139 10.75 -7.82 8.88
N GLU A 140 10.32 -8.34 7.74
CA GLU A 140 10.91 -9.51 7.09
C GLU A 140 12.36 -9.25 6.64
N ILE A 141 12.64 -8.04 6.15
CA ILE A 141 14.00 -7.63 5.79
C ILE A 141 14.88 -7.56 7.05
N TRP A 142 14.38 -6.96 8.12
CA TRP A 142 15.07 -6.90 9.39
C TRP A 142 15.33 -8.30 9.95
N GLN A 143 14.34 -9.19 9.95
CA GLN A 143 14.46 -10.58 10.38
C GLN A 143 15.50 -11.34 9.55
N SER A 144 15.45 -11.20 8.22
CA SER A 144 16.42 -11.83 7.31
C SER A 144 17.85 -11.38 7.57
N ASN A 145 18.06 -10.12 7.94
CA ASN A 145 19.38 -9.59 8.29
C ASN A 145 19.91 -10.11 9.63
N LYS A 146 19.01 -10.45 10.56
CA LYS A 146 19.37 -10.96 11.90
C LYS A 146 19.60 -12.46 11.93
N TRP A 147 18.74 -13.22 11.29
CA TRP A 147 18.67 -14.67 11.47
C TRP A 147 18.93 -15.47 10.20
N GLY A 148 19.23 -14.78 9.10
CA GLY A 148 19.47 -15.40 7.81
C GLY A 148 18.28 -15.35 6.87
N ILE A 149 18.56 -15.59 5.62
CA ILE A 149 17.60 -15.47 4.53
C ILE A 149 16.90 -16.81 4.31
N VAL A 150 15.58 -16.82 4.32
CA VAL A 150 14.75 -17.91 3.79
C VAL A 150 14.52 -17.60 2.30
N GLU A 151 15.07 -18.45 1.42
CA GLU A 151 15.12 -18.16 -0.02
C GLU A 151 13.71 -18.01 -0.64
N GLU A 152 12.75 -18.85 -0.24
CA GLU A 152 11.36 -18.78 -0.69
C GLU A 152 10.71 -17.42 -0.37
N GLU A 153 10.94 -16.90 0.85
CA GLU A 153 10.42 -15.59 1.26
C GLU A 153 11.09 -14.46 0.49
N LYS A 154 12.38 -14.57 0.22
CA LYS A 154 13.12 -13.60 -0.58
C LYS A 154 12.61 -13.58 -2.02
N GLU A 155 12.44 -14.75 -2.66
CA GLU A 155 11.89 -14.85 -4.01
C GLU A 155 10.49 -14.24 -4.11
N LYS A 156 9.63 -14.47 -3.10
CA LYS A 156 8.31 -13.85 -3.02
C LYS A 156 8.42 -12.33 -2.96
N ARG A 157 9.25 -11.78 -2.08
CA ARG A 157 9.44 -10.33 -1.94
C ARG A 157 9.99 -9.71 -3.24
N GLU A 158 10.92 -10.36 -3.91
CA GLU A 158 11.47 -9.90 -5.20
C GLU A 158 10.41 -9.93 -6.31
N SER A 159 9.57 -10.96 -6.34
CA SER A 159 8.43 -11.04 -7.25
C SER A 159 7.46 -9.87 -7.03
N ASP A 160 7.14 -9.55 -5.78
CA ASP A 160 6.27 -8.42 -5.45
C ASP A 160 6.89 -7.07 -5.84
N LEU A 161 8.21 -6.91 -5.68
CA LEU A 161 8.89 -5.71 -6.17
C LEU A 161 8.75 -5.55 -7.70
N LEU A 162 8.78 -6.65 -8.45
CA LEU A 162 8.54 -6.61 -9.90
C LEU A 162 7.09 -6.20 -10.20
N ILE A 163 6.12 -6.70 -9.44
CA ILE A 163 4.71 -6.31 -9.53
C ILE A 163 4.57 -4.81 -9.25
N PHE A 164 5.16 -4.30 -8.17
CA PHE A 164 5.14 -2.86 -7.84
C PHE A 164 5.71 -1.99 -8.97
N LYS A 165 6.84 -2.39 -9.57
CA LYS A 165 7.42 -1.68 -10.72
C LYS A 165 6.48 -1.63 -11.93
N LYS A 166 5.76 -2.73 -12.22
CA LYS A 166 4.80 -2.82 -13.33
C LYS A 166 3.57 -1.95 -13.08
N ILE A 167 2.99 -2.04 -11.86
CA ILE A 167 1.86 -1.21 -11.48
C ILE A 167 2.25 0.28 -11.53
N PHE A 168 3.45 0.64 -11.06
CA PHE A 168 3.94 2.02 -11.12
C PHE A 168 4.03 2.56 -12.54
N LYS A 169 4.49 1.73 -13.48
CA LYS A 169 4.52 2.10 -14.91
C LYS A 169 3.11 2.32 -15.46
N LEU A 170 2.16 1.46 -15.12
CA LEU A 170 0.76 1.60 -15.53
C LEU A 170 0.13 2.89 -15.00
N ILE A 171 0.34 3.18 -13.70
CA ILE A 171 -0.14 4.41 -13.06
C ILE A 171 0.41 5.65 -13.76
N LYS A 172 1.69 5.67 -14.12
CA LYS A 172 2.28 6.81 -14.85
C LYS A 172 1.61 7.03 -16.20
N ILE A 173 1.42 5.96 -16.97
CA ILE A 173 0.74 6.03 -18.29
C ILE A 173 -0.68 6.59 -18.11
N SER A 174 -1.42 6.09 -17.10
CA SER A 174 -2.79 6.57 -16.82
C SER A 174 -2.83 8.07 -16.51
N TYR A 175 -1.91 8.59 -15.72
CA TYR A 175 -1.84 10.03 -15.43
C TYR A 175 -1.37 10.89 -16.62
N GLU A 176 -0.56 10.34 -17.52
CA GLU A 176 -0.12 11.05 -18.74
C GLU A 176 -1.26 11.20 -19.75
N GLN A 177 -2.18 10.23 -19.80
CA GLN A 177 -3.35 10.27 -20.69
C GLN A 177 -4.48 11.19 -20.21
N GLN A 178 -4.44 11.66 -18.96
CA GLN A 178 -5.43 12.56 -18.37
C GLN A 178 -5.04 14.05 -18.48
N LYS A 179 -3.85 14.34 -19.02
CA LYS A 179 -3.36 15.70 -19.29
C LYS A 179 -3.68 16.13 -20.72
#